data_50a1a38a5f079096ac2e32d41bdcaab4
#
_entry.id   50a1a38a5f079096ac2e32d41bdcaab4
#
_cell.length_a   1.000
_cell.length_b   1.000
_cell.length_c   1.000
_cell.angle_alpha   90.00
_cell.angle_beta   90.00
_cell.angle_gamma   90.00
#
_symmetry.space_group_name_H-M   'P 1'
#
loop_
_entity.id
_entity.type
_entity.pdbx_description
1 polymer ?
#
loop_
_entity_poly.entity_id
_entity_poly.type
_entity_poly.pdbx_seq_one_letter_code
_entity_poly.pdbx_strand_id
1 'polypeptide(L)'
;MGVTICFSFGGGADHPLSDRAFWDEHMRDSLHMPNGGAAVLVNILCLSGGRLAETESQKRMMVYLAEQNQFMYGLGNVDLDIDSLPWDRAHFAEDKAFMLRVIEGARQKLGWETLRDRYEPNAECVKEYLDGYQILMERMTEADIKDESLTKWLDWHKPDQPPKCGFPKCSKHDAYIALDGCQVCTD
;
A
#
# COMPACT_ATOMS: atom_id res chain seq x y z
N MET A 1 11.13 -16.45 0.90
CA MET A 1 11.11 -15.64 2.14
C MET A 1 10.09 -14.56 1.90
N GLY A 2 9.06 -14.47 2.74
CA GLY A 2 8.00 -13.47 2.57
C GLY A 2 8.50 -12.07 2.89
N VAL A 3 8.08 -11.08 2.12
CA VAL A 3 8.40 -9.67 2.35
C VAL A 3 7.20 -9.04 3.05
N THR A 4 7.35 -8.73 4.33
CA THR A 4 6.27 -8.28 5.20
C THR A 4 6.47 -6.83 5.62
N ILE A 5 5.42 -6.01 5.57
CA ILE A 5 5.38 -4.73 6.26
C ILE A 5 4.67 -4.94 7.59
N CYS A 6 5.43 -4.87 8.69
CA CYS A 6 4.88 -5.01 10.02
C CYS A 6 4.55 -3.63 10.60
N PHE A 7 3.31 -3.45 11.03
CA PHE A 7 2.88 -2.26 11.74
C PHE A 7 2.88 -2.55 13.24
N SER A 8 3.94 -2.17 13.96
CA SER A 8 4.04 -2.42 15.40
C SER A 8 3.63 -1.22 16.24
N PHE A 9 2.87 -1.46 17.29
CA PHE A 9 2.70 -0.52 18.40
C PHE A 9 3.98 -0.52 19.24
N GLY A 10 4.55 0.64 19.45
CA GLY A 10 5.29 0.86 20.66
C GLY A 10 6.78 1.11 20.56
N GLY A 11 7.11 2.14 21.23
CA GLY A 11 8.36 2.33 21.89
C GLY A 11 9.38 3.08 21.06
N GLY A 12 9.46 4.36 21.38
CA GLY A 12 10.50 5.25 20.93
C GLY A 12 11.84 4.55 20.83
N ALA A 13 12.46 4.72 19.74
CA ALA A 13 13.87 4.53 19.63
C ALA A 13 14.43 5.67 18.77
N ASP A 14 15.38 6.34 19.35
CA ASP A 14 16.27 7.27 18.70
C ASP A 14 17.15 6.49 17.70
N HIS A 15 16.58 6.06 16.57
CA HIS A 15 17.35 5.52 15.46
C HIS A 15 17.26 6.50 14.30
N PRO A 16 18.40 6.93 13.73
CA PRO A 16 18.40 7.75 12.55
C PRO A 16 17.86 6.93 11.39
N LEU A 17 16.62 7.20 11.01
CA LEU A 17 15.92 6.59 9.87
C LEU A 17 16.61 6.91 8.52
N SER A 18 17.69 7.68 8.54
CA SER A 18 18.45 8.11 7.37
C SER A 18 19.62 7.19 7.01
N ASP A 19 19.92 6.17 7.82
CA ASP A 19 21.06 5.28 7.54
C ASP A 19 20.62 4.09 6.67
N ARG A 20 20.90 4.18 5.37
CA ARG A 20 20.60 3.15 4.37
C ARG A 20 21.26 1.80 4.72
N ALA A 21 22.43 1.82 5.36
CA ALA A 21 23.14 0.61 5.76
C ALA A 21 22.40 -0.11 6.91
N PHE A 22 21.81 0.64 7.84
CA PHE A 22 20.94 0.09 8.89
C PHE A 22 19.71 -0.60 8.30
N TRP A 23 19.03 0.04 7.32
CA TRP A 23 17.90 -0.53 6.62
C TRP A 23 18.27 -1.80 5.85
N ASP A 24 19.45 -1.81 5.22
CA ASP A 24 19.93 -2.97 4.47
C ASP A 24 20.25 -4.18 5.36
N GLU A 25 20.67 -3.97 6.60
CA GLU A 25 21.06 -5.05 7.50
C GLU A 25 19.91 -5.56 8.38
N HIS A 26 19.05 -4.66 8.88
CA HIS A 26 18.03 -4.97 9.89
C HIS A 26 16.61 -5.11 9.34
N MET A 27 16.36 -4.54 8.15
CA MET A 27 15.03 -4.47 7.53
C MET A 27 14.98 -5.25 6.21
N ARG A 28 15.67 -6.38 6.15
CA ARG A 28 15.77 -7.16 4.90
C ARG A 28 14.43 -7.56 4.31
N ASP A 29 13.44 -7.78 5.17
CA ASP A 29 12.17 -8.37 4.76
C ASP A 29 10.92 -7.66 5.33
N SER A 30 11.08 -6.56 6.10
CA SER A 30 9.92 -5.88 6.69
C SER A 30 10.15 -4.38 6.93
N LEU A 31 9.07 -3.61 6.84
CA LEU A 31 9.03 -2.19 7.17
C LEU A 31 8.20 -2.00 8.45
N HIS A 32 8.80 -1.48 9.49
CA HIS A 32 8.13 -1.21 10.76
C HIS A 32 7.73 0.27 10.86
N MET A 33 6.47 0.51 11.19
CA MET A 33 5.95 1.86 11.41
C MET A 33 4.78 1.85 12.39
N PRO A 34 4.48 2.97 13.08
CA PRO A 34 3.29 3.07 13.91
C PRO A 34 2.02 3.01 13.05
N ASN A 35 0.90 2.57 13.63
CA ASN A 35 -0.37 2.43 12.91
C ASN A 35 -0.81 3.70 12.17
N GLY A 36 -0.64 4.88 12.79
CA GLY A 36 -0.94 6.14 12.13
C GLY A 36 -0.04 6.40 10.91
N GLY A 37 1.24 6.00 10.97
CA GLY A 37 2.14 6.07 9.81
C GLY A 37 1.71 5.13 8.69
N ALA A 38 1.25 3.93 9.04
CA ALA A 38 0.73 2.95 8.10
C ALA A 38 -0.52 3.45 7.36
N ALA A 39 -1.49 4.01 8.11
CA ALA A 39 -2.68 4.59 7.51
C ALA A 39 -2.34 5.71 6.53
N VAL A 40 -1.43 6.61 6.93
CA VAL A 40 -0.95 7.68 6.05
C VAL A 40 -0.27 7.11 4.80
N LEU A 41 0.63 6.13 4.96
CA LEU A 41 1.30 5.50 3.82
C LEU A 41 0.31 4.88 2.83
N VAL A 42 -0.64 4.08 3.32
CA VAL A 42 -1.66 3.45 2.47
C VAL A 42 -2.51 4.52 1.78
N ASN A 43 -2.95 5.55 2.49
CA ASN A 43 -3.74 6.64 1.89
C ASN A 43 -3.01 7.32 0.74
N ILE A 44 -1.74 7.69 0.92
CA ILE A 44 -0.98 8.38 -0.15
C ILE A 44 -0.67 7.46 -1.33
N LEU A 45 -0.43 6.18 -1.08
CA LEU A 45 -0.26 5.20 -2.16
C LEU A 45 -1.57 5.03 -2.96
N CYS A 46 -2.71 4.92 -2.28
CA CYS A 46 -4.02 4.83 -2.92
C CYS A 46 -4.39 6.09 -3.71
N LEU A 47 -4.04 7.27 -3.20
CA LEU A 47 -4.24 8.54 -3.92
C LEU A 47 -3.40 8.64 -5.18
N SER A 48 -2.12 8.27 -5.08
CA SER A 48 -1.21 8.24 -6.23
C SER A 48 -1.65 7.17 -7.24
N GLY A 49 -1.86 5.95 -6.78
CA GLY A 49 -2.26 4.82 -7.62
C GLY A 49 -3.63 5.01 -8.27
N GLY A 50 -4.56 5.65 -7.58
CA GLY A 50 -5.85 6.01 -8.16
C GLY A 50 -5.72 6.84 -9.45
N ARG A 51 -4.72 7.71 -9.53
CA ARG A 51 -4.45 8.56 -10.70
C ARG A 51 -3.62 7.88 -11.79
N LEU A 52 -2.84 6.85 -11.41
CA LEU A 52 -1.86 6.21 -12.29
C LEU A 52 -2.32 4.87 -12.84
N ALA A 53 -3.33 4.23 -12.22
CA ALA A 53 -3.76 2.88 -12.62
C ALA A 53 -4.58 2.91 -13.92
N GLU A 54 -4.13 2.13 -14.89
CA GLU A 54 -4.72 2.03 -16.22
C GLU A 54 -5.36 0.65 -16.43
N THR A 55 -4.62 -0.43 -16.12
CA THR A 55 -5.05 -1.81 -16.32
C THR A 55 -5.90 -2.35 -15.18
N GLU A 56 -6.65 -3.42 -15.41
CA GLU A 56 -7.43 -4.08 -14.34
C GLU A 56 -6.54 -4.64 -13.23
N SER A 57 -5.37 -5.17 -13.56
CA SER A 57 -4.41 -5.65 -12.57
C SER A 57 -3.96 -4.53 -11.63
N GLN A 58 -3.59 -3.38 -12.18
CA GLN A 58 -3.20 -2.20 -11.41
C GLN A 58 -4.33 -1.69 -10.51
N LYS A 59 -5.57 -1.66 -11.02
CA LYS A 59 -6.76 -1.27 -10.25
C LYS A 59 -7.03 -2.25 -9.10
N ARG A 60 -6.86 -3.56 -9.33
CA ARG A 60 -6.95 -4.58 -8.28
C ARG A 60 -5.96 -4.33 -7.15
N MET A 61 -4.71 -4.00 -7.47
CA MET A 61 -3.71 -3.67 -6.46
C MET A 61 -4.12 -2.49 -5.60
N MET A 62 -4.72 -1.46 -6.20
CA MET A 62 -5.18 -0.28 -5.45
C MET A 62 -6.39 -0.58 -4.56
N VAL A 63 -7.32 -1.41 -5.01
CA VAL A 63 -8.44 -1.89 -4.17
C VAL A 63 -7.91 -2.70 -3.00
N TYR A 64 -6.98 -3.63 -3.25
CA TYR A 64 -6.35 -4.43 -2.19
C TYR A 64 -5.68 -3.55 -1.13
N LEU A 65 -4.88 -2.56 -1.55
CA LEU A 65 -4.23 -1.64 -0.61
C LEU A 65 -5.26 -0.83 0.21
N ALA A 66 -6.33 -0.38 -0.42
CA ALA A 66 -7.41 0.34 0.27
C ALA A 66 -8.09 -0.53 1.32
N GLU A 67 -8.27 -1.82 1.06
CA GLU A 67 -8.82 -2.79 2.01
C GLU A 67 -7.90 -2.99 3.22
N GLN A 68 -6.58 -3.05 3.01
CA GLN A 68 -5.65 -3.21 4.12
C GLN A 68 -5.76 -2.07 5.13
N ASN A 69 -5.98 -0.83 4.69
CA ASN A 69 -6.23 0.29 5.60
C ASN A 69 -7.54 0.11 6.37
N GLN A 70 -8.58 -0.41 5.73
CA GLN A 70 -9.88 -0.65 6.37
C GLN A 70 -9.83 -1.75 7.43
N PHE A 71 -8.99 -2.77 7.27
CA PHE A 71 -8.78 -3.82 8.27
C PHE A 71 -7.92 -3.38 9.47
N MET A 72 -7.24 -2.24 9.39
CA MET A 72 -6.43 -1.71 10.49
C MET A 72 -7.26 -1.12 11.64
N TYR A 73 -8.56 -1.01 11.52
CA TYR A 73 -9.45 -0.59 12.59
C TYR A 73 -9.64 -1.69 13.64
N GLY A 74 -8.60 -1.94 14.42
CA GLY A 74 -8.62 -2.89 15.50
C GLY A 74 -7.34 -2.82 16.33
N LEU A 75 -7.40 -3.30 17.56
CA LEU A 75 -6.25 -3.45 18.43
C LEU A 75 -5.36 -4.59 17.89
N GLY A 76 -4.47 -4.30 16.96
CA GLY A 76 -3.56 -5.32 16.45
C GLY A 76 -2.59 -4.80 15.40
N ASN A 77 -1.49 -5.50 15.25
CA ASN A 77 -0.57 -5.29 14.14
C ASN A 77 -1.24 -5.82 12.87
N VAL A 78 -1.24 -5.00 11.83
CA VAL A 78 -1.60 -5.47 10.50
C VAL A 78 -0.31 -5.57 9.70
N ASP A 79 0.00 -6.77 9.28
CA ASP A 79 1.11 -7.03 8.39
C ASP A 79 0.61 -6.90 6.96
N LEU A 80 1.12 -5.91 6.22
CA LEU A 80 0.93 -5.83 4.79
C LEU A 80 2.04 -6.62 4.11
N ASP A 81 1.75 -7.86 3.79
CA ASP A 81 2.66 -8.69 3.02
C ASP A 81 2.66 -8.25 1.55
N ILE A 82 3.77 -7.75 1.06
CA ILE A 82 3.92 -7.35 -0.36
C ILE A 82 3.73 -8.55 -1.28
N ASP A 83 4.17 -9.73 -0.88
CA ASP A 83 4.00 -10.99 -1.60
C ASP A 83 2.53 -11.48 -1.63
N SER A 84 1.68 -10.94 -0.76
CA SER A 84 0.23 -11.21 -0.71
C SER A 84 -0.61 -10.24 -1.53
N LEU A 85 -0.02 -9.19 -2.12
CA LEU A 85 -0.71 -8.37 -3.12
C LEU A 85 -1.29 -9.27 -4.22
N PRO A 86 -2.40 -8.90 -4.85
CA PRO A 86 -3.06 -9.72 -5.86
C PRO A 86 -2.28 -9.73 -7.19
N TRP A 87 -1.03 -10.20 -7.12
CA TRP A 87 -0.14 -10.32 -8.25
C TRP A 87 -0.67 -11.31 -9.27
N ASP A 88 -0.58 -10.92 -10.53
CA ASP A 88 -0.72 -11.83 -11.67
C ASP A 88 0.68 -12.14 -12.21
N ARG A 89 1.12 -13.41 -12.15
CA ARG A 89 2.44 -13.81 -12.65
C ARG A 89 2.67 -13.37 -14.09
N ALA A 90 1.64 -13.46 -14.93
CA ALA A 90 1.75 -13.08 -16.33
C ALA A 90 2.07 -11.58 -16.53
N HIS A 91 1.74 -10.77 -15.55
CA HIS A 91 1.88 -9.31 -15.57
C HIS A 91 2.80 -8.76 -14.48
N PHE A 92 3.52 -9.63 -13.76
CA PHE A 92 4.32 -9.25 -12.59
C PHE A 92 5.29 -8.08 -12.85
N ALA A 93 6.02 -8.13 -13.95
CA ALA A 93 7.00 -7.08 -14.27
C ALA A 93 6.32 -5.71 -14.49
N GLU A 94 5.17 -5.70 -15.14
CA GLU A 94 4.37 -4.50 -15.41
C GLU A 94 3.73 -3.96 -14.13
N ASP A 95 3.18 -4.85 -13.31
CA ASP A 95 2.54 -4.51 -12.05
C ASP A 95 3.58 -4.00 -11.01
N LYS A 96 4.76 -4.62 -10.96
CA LYS A 96 5.88 -4.14 -10.14
C LYS A 96 6.34 -2.75 -10.60
N ALA A 97 6.50 -2.54 -11.91
CA ALA A 97 6.84 -1.23 -12.45
C ALA A 97 5.75 -0.18 -12.14
N PHE A 98 4.48 -0.57 -12.17
CA PHE A 98 3.38 0.27 -11.76
C PHE A 98 3.50 0.66 -10.28
N MET A 99 3.73 -0.29 -9.36
CA MET A 99 3.89 0.00 -7.93
C MET A 99 5.05 0.96 -7.66
N LEU A 100 6.16 0.83 -8.37
CA LEU A 100 7.28 1.77 -8.29
C LEU A 100 6.88 3.18 -8.78
N ARG A 101 6.07 3.29 -9.83
CA ARG A 101 5.50 4.60 -10.25
C ARG A 101 4.54 5.17 -9.22
N VAL A 102 3.73 4.33 -8.55
CA VAL A 102 2.85 4.75 -7.46
C VAL A 102 3.64 5.35 -6.31
N ILE A 103 4.74 4.70 -5.90
CA ILE A 103 5.65 5.20 -4.87
C ILE A 103 6.23 6.56 -5.28
N GLU A 104 6.71 6.68 -6.50
CA GLU A 104 7.27 7.95 -7.00
C GLU A 104 6.21 9.05 -7.09
N GLY A 105 5.00 8.74 -7.56
CA GLY A 105 3.88 9.68 -7.56
C GLY A 105 3.51 10.15 -6.15
N ALA A 106 3.50 9.23 -5.18
CA ALA A 106 3.28 9.56 -3.77
C ALA A 106 4.39 10.47 -3.23
N ARG A 107 5.67 10.25 -3.60
CA ARG A 107 6.80 11.11 -3.26
C ARG A 107 6.67 12.52 -3.85
N GLN A 108 6.11 12.62 -5.04
CA GLN A 108 5.77 13.89 -5.70
C GLN A 108 4.46 14.51 -5.18
N LYS A 109 3.89 13.94 -4.11
CA LYS A 109 2.64 14.39 -3.47
C LYS A 109 1.42 14.33 -4.39
N LEU A 110 1.39 13.41 -5.36
CA LEU A 110 0.26 13.24 -6.27
C LEU A 110 -1.00 12.85 -5.49
N GLY A 111 -1.99 13.72 -5.50
CA GLY A 111 -3.26 13.52 -4.81
C GLY A 111 -3.32 14.04 -3.37
N TRP A 112 -2.21 14.51 -2.79
CA TRP A 112 -2.20 15.00 -1.41
C TRP A 112 -3.08 16.23 -1.19
N GLU A 113 -3.35 16.99 -2.24
CA GLU A 113 -4.25 18.14 -2.17
C GLU A 113 -5.65 17.78 -1.67
N THR A 114 -6.06 16.51 -1.85
CA THR A 114 -7.36 16.03 -1.40
C THR A 114 -7.42 15.70 0.10
N LEU A 115 -6.25 15.64 0.77
CA LEU A 115 -6.16 15.40 2.22
C LEU A 115 -6.30 16.68 3.07
N ARG A 116 -6.24 17.87 2.46
CA ARG A 116 -6.14 19.16 3.17
C ARG A 116 -7.25 19.42 4.20
N ASP A 117 -8.44 18.89 3.94
CA ASP A 117 -9.58 19.06 4.86
C ASP A 117 -9.49 18.15 6.10
N ARG A 118 -8.51 17.25 6.15
CA ARG A 118 -8.39 16.24 7.20
C ARG A 118 -7.07 16.34 7.96
N TYR A 119 -5.99 16.25 7.27
CA TYR A 119 -4.63 16.36 7.81
C TYR A 119 -3.62 16.69 6.72
N GLU A 120 -2.46 17.16 7.12
CA GLU A 120 -1.30 17.32 6.26
C GLU A 120 -0.26 16.25 6.62
N PRO A 121 0.06 15.32 5.69
CA PRO A 121 1.09 14.32 5.93
C PRO A 121 2.46 14.96 6.23
N ASN A 122 3.16 14.48 7.25
CA ASN A 122 4.54 14.88 7.49
C ASN A 122 5.43 14.35 6.36
N ALA A 123 5.89 15.24 5.49
CA ALA A 123 6.59 14.87 4.26
C ALA A 123 7.93 14.14 4.52
N GLU A 124 8.62 14.44 5.64
CA GLU A 124 9.87 13.77 6.00
C GLU A 124 9.63 12.33 6.44
N CYS A 125 8.69 12.11 7.35
CA CYS A 125 8.31 10.75 7.77
C CYS A 125 7.78 9.92 6.60
N VAL A 126 6.93 10.52 5.77
CA VAL A 126 6.40 9.85 4.59
C VAL A 126 7.50 9.45 3.61
N LYS A 127 8.48 10.33 3.39
CA LYS A 127 9.61 10.02 2.52
C LYS A 127 10.36 8.78 2.99
N GLU A 128 10.62 8.67 4.29
CA GLU A 128 11.31 7.51 4.87
C GLU A 128 10.51 6.21 4.67
N TYR A 129 9.19 6.25 4.88
CA TYR A 129 8.32 5.08 4.64
C TYR A 129 8.28 4.69 3.16
N LEU A 130 8.24 5.67 2.25
CA LEU A 130 8.28 5.41 0.81
C LEU A 130 9.64 4.85 0.37
N ASP A 131 10.74 5.32 0.95
CA ASP A 131 12.09 4.80 0.66
C ASP A 131 12.19 3.33 1.11
N GLY A 132 11.70 3.00 2.30
CA GLY A 132 11.65 1.61 2.79
C GLY A 132 10.75 0.73 1.93
N TYR A 133 9.55 1.20 1.58
CA TYR A 133 8.61 0.47 0.73
C TYR A 133 9.16 0.23 -0.68
N GLN A 134 9.87 1.22 -1.23
CA GLN A 134 10.55 1.07 -2.51
C GLN A 134 11.62 -0.03 -2.48
N ILE A 135 12.47 -0.05 -1.43
CA ILE A 135 13.50 -1.09 -1.28
C ILE A 135 12.87 -2.48 -1.25
N LEU A 136 11.79 -2.67 -0.49
CA LEU A 136 11.07 -3.93 -0.45
C LEU A 136 10.49 -4.32 -1.81
N MET A 137 9.88 -3.35 -2.49
CA MET A 137 9.31 -3.56 -3.83
C MET A 137 10.38 -3.90 -4.88
N GLU A 138 11.55 -3.25 -4.83
CA GLU A 138 12.66 -3.51 -5.74
C GLU A 138 13.25 -4.92 -5.55
N ARG A 139 13.31 -5.40 -4.31
CA ARG A 139 13.82 -6.74 -3.96
C ARG A 139 12.87 -7.87 -4.34
N MET A 140 11.57 -7.60 -4.35
CA MET A 140 10.57 -8.61 -4.69
C MET A 140 10.79 -9.18 -6.09
N THR A 141 10.72 -10.49 -6.20
CA THR A 141 10.85 -11.24 -7.45
C THR A 141 9.58 -12.05 -7.73
N GLU A 142 9.43 -12.54 -8.93
CA GLU A 142 8.32 -13.43 -9.29
C GLU A 142 8.29 -14.71 -8.44
N ALA A 143 9.44 -15.17 -7.94
CA ALA A 143 9.52 -16.34 -7.07
C ALA A 143 8.91 -16.12 -5.68
N ASP A 144 8.75 -14.86 -5.26
CA ASP A 144 8.18 -14.50 -3.96
C ASP A 144 6.64 -14.45 -4.00
N ILE A 145 6.02 -14.51 -5.20
CA ILE A 145 4.56 -14.45 -5.35
C ILE A 145 3.92 -15.70 -4.76
N LYS A 146 2.94 -15.49 -3.89
CA LYS A 146 2.06 -16.55 -3.39
C LYS A 146 0.98 -16.84 -4.44
N ASP A 147 1.08 -17.95 -5.15
CA ASP A 147 0.20 -18.31 -6.30
C ASP A 147 -1.29 -18.26 -6.00
N GLU A 148 -1.67 -18.46 -4.74
CA GLU A 148 -3.06 -18.47 -4.31
C GLU A 148 -3.61 -17.08 -3.94
N SER A 149 -2.75 -16.06 -3.79
CA SER A 149 -3.16 -14.77 -3.23
C SER A 149 -4.23 -14.09 -4.07
N LEU A 150 -4.04 -14.01 -5.37
CA LEU A 150 -5.03 -13.44 -6.29
C LEU A 150 -6.35 -14.20 -6.26
N THR A 151 -6.30 -15.53 -6.38
CA THR A 151 -7.51 -16.37 -6.42
C THR A 151 -8.27 -16.30 -5.10
N LYS A 152 -7.59 -16.46 -3.95
CA LYS A 152 -8.22 -16.36 -2.63
C LYS A 152 -8.84 -15.00 -2.40
N TRP A 153 -8.15 -13.93 -2.77
CA TRP A 153 -8.66 -12.59 -2.63
C TRP A 153 -9.89 -12.34 -3.51
N LEU A 154 -9.87 -12.79 -4.77
CA LEU A 154 -11.04 -12.71 -5.66
C LEU A 154 -12.22 -13.53 -5.16
N ASP A 155 -11.98 -14.74 -4.66
CA ASP A 155 -13.05 -15.63 -4.17
C ASP A 155 -13.74 -15.09 -2.91
N TRP A 156 -13.00 -14.34 -2.08
CA TRP A 156 -13.55 -13.75 -0.88
C TRP A 156 -14.58 -12.64 -1.15
N HIS A 157 -14.49 -11.94 -2.28
CA HIS A 157 -15.41 -10.87 -2.64
C HIS A 157 -16.73 -11.39 -3.21
N LYS A 158 -17.82 -10.70 -2.87
CA LYS A 158 -19.14 -10.97 -3.47
C LYS A 158 -19.23 -10.37 -4.88
N PRO A 159 -20.16 -10.84 -5.74
CA PRO A 159 -20.31 -10.32 -7.10
C PRO A 159 -20.63 -8.83 -7.20
N ASP A 160 -21.25 -8.26 -6.17
CA ASP A 160 -21.64 -6.85 -6.06
C ASP A 160 -20.60 -5.95 -5.39
N GLN A 161 -19.45 -6.52 -5.04
CA GLN A 161 -18.34 -5.81 -4.39
C GLN A 161 -17.17 -5.58 -5.36
N PRO A 162 -16.39 -4.49 -5.22
CA PRO A 162 -15.09 -4.38 -5.88
C PRO A 162 -14.16 -5.53 -5.43
N PRO A 163 -13.34 -6.10 -6.32
CA PRO A 163 -13.18 -5.72 -7.73
C PRO A 163 -14.19 -6.37 -8.69
N LYS A 164 -15.09 -7.27 -8.22
CA LYS A 164 -15.99 -8.05 -9.08
C LYS A 164 -17.06 -7.21 -9.78
N CYS A 165 -17.56 -6.15 -9.12
CA CYS A 165 -18.50 -5.20 -9.73
C CYS A 165 -17.84 -4.08 -10.53
N GLY A 166 -16.51 -4.14 -10.70
CA GLY A 166 -15.71 -3.09 -11.33
C GLY A 166 -14.87 -2.30 -10.35
N PHE A 167 -14.37 -1.15 -10.80
CA PHE A 167 -13.40 -0.33 -10.07
C PHE A 167 -13.92 1.10 -9.87
N PRO A 168 -14.98 1.30 -9.06
CA PRO A 168 -15.50 2.63 -8.80
C PRO A 168 -14.47 3.48 -8.06
N LYS A 169 -14.47 4.80 -8.33
CA LYS A 169 -13.62 5.77 -7.67
C LYS A 169 -14.43 6.74 -6.82
N CYS A 170 -13.85 7.18 -5.74
CA CYS A 170 -14.36 8.25 -4.91
C CYS A 170 -14.34 9.58 -5.68
N SER A 171 -15.47 10.25 -5.79
CA SER A 171 -15.56 11.54 -6.49
C SER A 171 -14.79 12.67 -5.80
N LYS A 172 -14.52 12.54 -4.49
CA LYS A 172 -13.76 13.52 -3.70
C LYS A 172 -12.25 13.30 -3.78
N HIS A 173 -11.80 12.03 -3.70
CA HIS A 173 -10.39 11.70 -3.53
C HIS A 173 -9.74 11.09 -4.78
N ASP A 174 -10.54 10.69 -5.79
CA ASP A 174 -10.08 9.96 -6.97
C ASP A 174 -9.32 8.65 -6.65
N ALA A 175 -9.51 8.14 -5.43
CA ALA A 175 -9.02 6.83 -4.99
C ALA A 175 -10.06 5.75 -5.30
N TYR A 176 -9.61 4.52 -5.55
CA TYR A 176 -10.53 3.40 -5.74
C TYR A 176 -11.29 3.08 -4.46
N ILE A 177 -12.57 2.76 -4.60
CA ILE A 177 -13.45 2.37 -3.51
C ILE A 177 -13.21 0.89 -3.23
N ALA A 178 -13.04 0.56 -1.95
CA ALA A 178 -12.95 -0.79 -1.42
C ALA A 178 -14.26 -1.20 -0.71
N LEU A 179 -14.24 -2.27 0.06
CA LEU A 179 -15.44 -2.87 0.68
C LEU A 179 -16.26 -1.88 1.51
N ASP A 180 -15.60 -1.09 2.34
CA ASP A 180 -16.25 -0.15 3.27
C ASP A 180 -16.28 1.29 2.73
N GLY A 181 -16.11 1.43 1.41
CA GLY A 181 -16.10 2.73 0.77
C GLY A 181 -14.69 3.25 0.46
N CYS A 182 -14.55 4.55 0.43
CA CYS A 182 -13.25 5.19 0.22
C CYS A 182 -12.49 5.27 1.55
N GLN A 183 -11.34 4.62 1.68
CA GLN A 183 -10.55 4.61 2.90
C GLN A 183 -10.14 6.03 3.34
N VAL A 184 -9.93 6.97 2.41
CA VAL A 184 -9.62 8.37 2.73
C VAL A 184 -10.83 9.12 3.28
N CYS A 185 -12.07 8.71 2.96
CA CYS A 185 -13.27 9.31 3.55
C CYS A 185 -13.58 8.77 4.94
N THR A 186 -13.25 7.50 5.21
CA THR A 186 -13.62 6.76 6.42
C THR A 186 -12.58 6.87 7.53
N ASP A 187 -11.39 7.30 7.18
CA ASP A 187 -10.24 7.45 8.09
C ASP A 187 -10.39 8.61 9.09
#